data_ed63475890c8c05de8eb463b5c3c0828
#
_entry.id   ed63475890c8c05de8eb463b5c3c0828
#
_cell.length_a   1.000
_cell.length_b   1.000
_cell.length_c   1.000
_cell.angle_alpha   90.00
_cell.angle_beta   90.00
_cell.angle_gamma   90.00
#
_symmetry.space_group_name_H-M   'P 1'
#
loop_
_entity.id
_entity.type
_entity.pdbx_description
1 polymer ?
#
loop_
_entity_poly.entity_id
_entity_poly.type
_entity_poly.pdbx_seq_one_letter_code
_entity_poly.pdbx_strand_id
1 'polypeptide(L)'
;AVCLARIYQRGFKVDLNVLDSVRQEFEQEQKELESSLESTVRKVMGDTPININSPEQLSWVVYGRKVKSKMDWATKVDPYMDSKEFDRLLNTDTERLYRTTAEQCRICRGSGVIHKVKKNGEMFKKPNKCPDCSGEGFLFKQTDVLAGFKFKPPSPKWASATGFTTSKLNLEILEGAARSKWMTDAAEFLNKVRRLSAVHTYLSSFVEGIQTNTKQDGFLHVRLLQHRTATGRLSGADPNMQNMPRGGTFPVKKVFVSRFDGGKVMEADFAQLEFRAAAYLSQDGVAIDEVSNGFDV
;
A
#
# COMPACT_ATOMS: atom_id res chain seq x y z
N ALA A 1 13.55 -25.03 25.57
CA ALA A 1 14.11 -23.80 26.19
C ALA A 1 15.63 -23.71 26.02
N VAL A 2 16.44 -24.73 26.42
CA VAL A 2 17.91 -24.64 26.34
C VAL A 2 18.43 -24.43 24.92
N CYS A 3 17.87 -25.15 23.92
CA CYS A 3 18.29 -25.00 22.52
C CYS A 3 18.04 -23.59 22.01
N LEU A 4 16.87 -23.00 22.31
CA LEU A 4 16.53 -21.64 21.87
C LEU A 4 17.43 -20.59 22.53
N ALA A 5 17.78 -20.76 23.82
CA ALA A 5 18.73 -19.90 24.49
C ALA A 5 20.12 -19.94 23.84
N ARG A 6 20.58 -21.13 23.44
CA ARG A 6 21.86 -21.30 22.71
C ARG A 6 21.81 -20.67 21.31
N ILE A 7 20.71 -20.80 20.59
CA ILE A 7 20.51 -20.12 19.29
C ILE A 7 20.60 -18.62 19.47
N TYR A 8 19.87 -18.06 20.47
CA TYR A 8 19.92 -16.64 20.79
C TYR A 8 21.33 -16.17 21.12
N GLN A 9 22.04 -16.89 22.02
CA GLN A 9 23.41 -16.53 22.42
C GLN A 9 24.39 -16.54 21.25
N ARG A 10 24.24 -17.47 20.31
CA ARG A 10 25.13 -17.56 19.16
C ARG A 10 24.89 -16.48 18.13
N GLY A 11 23.63 -16.15 17.85
CA GLY A 11 23.26 -15.19 16.83
C GLY A 11 23.67 -15.57 15.39
N PHE A 12 23.28 -14.74 14.45
CA PHE A 12 23.67 -14.82 13.04
C PHE A 12 24.65 -13.70 12.73
N LYS A 13 25.81 -14.02 12.15
CA LYS A 13 26.74 -12.98 11.69
C LYS A 13 26.16 -12.27 10.48
N VAL A 14 26.14 -10.93 10.54
CA VAL A 14 25.61 -10.04 9.49
C VAL A 14 26.76 -9.30 8.82
N ASP A 15 26.77 -9.29 7.49
CA ASP A 15 27.61 -8.42 6.70
C ASP A 15 26.87 -7.11 6.45
N LEU A 16 27.27 -6.05 7.17
CA LEU A 16 26.63 -4.74 7.10
C LEU A 16 26.90 -4.05 5.75
N ASN A 17 28.02 -4.32 5.09
CA ASN A 17 28.31 -3.74 3.76
C ASN A 17 27.35 -4.30 2.71
N VAL A 18 27.10 -5.62 2.77
CA VAL A 18 26.11 -6.27 1.89
C VAL A 18 24.71 -5.74 2.21
N LEU A 19 24.38 -5.53 3.50
CA LEU A 19 23.09 -4.96 3.90
C LEU A 19 22.88 -3.55 3.36
N ASP A 20 23.91 -2.69 3.43
CA ASP A 20 23.86 -1.33 2.90
C ASP A 20 23.73 -1.32 1.38
N SER A 21 24.42 -2.21 0.67
CA SER A 21 24.28 -2.35 -0.78
C SER A 21 22.86 -2.76 -1.17
N VAL A 22 22.28 -3.72 -0.47
CA VAL A 22 20.89 -4.16 -0.67
C VAL A 22 19.92 -3.03 -0.37
N ARG A 23 20.16 -2.26 0.69
CA ARG A 23 19.35 -1.09 1.02
C ARG A 23 19.33 -0.08 -0.12
N GLN A 24 20.51 0.35 -0.60
CA GLN A 24 20.63 1.35 -1.65
C GLN A 24 19.94 0.90 -2.94
N GLU A 25 20.09 -0.37 -3.33
CA GLU A 25 19.40 -0.95 -4.48
C GLU A 25 17.87 -0.79 -4.38
N PHE A 26 17.29 -1.18 -3.24
CA PHE A 26 15.83 -1.14 -3.07
C PHE A 26 15.27 0.25 -2.76
N GLU A 27 16.04 1.15 -2.15
CA GLU A 27 15.67 2.57 -2.03
C GLU A 27 15.64 3.26 -3.39
N GLN A 28 16.55 2.90 -4.28
CA GLN A 28 16.56 3.40 -5.65
C GLN A 28 15.35 2.85 -6.42
N GLU A 29 15.06 1.54 -6.33
CA GLU A 29 13.87 0.94 -6.93
C GLU A 29 12.57 1.59 -6.41
N GLN A 30 12.51 1.88 -5.10
CA GLN A 30 11.36 2.56 -4.50
C GLN A 30 11.12 3.93 -5.15
N LYS A 31 12.16 4.75 -5.27
CA LYS A 31 12.07 6.09 -5.89
C LYS A 31 11.61 6.02 -7.35
N GLU A 32 12.13 5.06 -8.10
CA GLU A 32 11.73 4.85 -9.50
C GLU A 32 10.28 4.43 -9.63
N LEU A 33 9.81 3.51 -8.77
CA LEU A 33 8.42 3.09 -8.71
C LEU A 33 7.50 4.25 -8.31
N GLU A 34 7.85 5.04 -7.29
CA GLU A 34 7.08 6.19 -6.83
C GLU A 34 6.94 7.24 -7.95
N SER A 35 8.04 7.60 -8.62
CA SER A 35 8.04 8.54 -9.74
C SER A 35 7.19 8.04 -10.92
N SER A 36 7.32 6.76 -11.27
CA SER A 36 6.53 6.16 -12.34
C SER A 36 5.03 6.11 -12.02
N LEU A 37 4.68 5.77 -10.77
CA LEU A 37 3.30 5.73 -10.30
C LEU A 37 2.70 7.13 -10.25
N GLU A 38 3.44 8.13 -9.77
CA GLU A 38 3.01 9.53 -9.77
C GLU A 38 2.69 10.02 -11.20
N SER A 39 3.57 9.72 -12.16
CA SER A 39 3.33 10.04 -13.58
C SER A 39 2.04 9.41 -14.10
N THR A 40 1.77 8.15 -13.74
CA THR A 40 0.54 7.45 -14.15
C THR A 40 -0.69 8.03 -13.46
N VAL A 41 -0.60 8.34 -12.16
CA VAL A 41 -1.69 9.01 -11.42
C VAL A 41 -2.04 10.34 -12.05
N ARG A 42 -1.05 11.16 -12.44
CA ARG A 42 -1.28 12.44 -13.14
C ARG A 42 -2.02 12.25 -14.46
N LYS A 43 -1.75 11.18 -15.21
CA LYS A 43 -2.49 10.89 -16.46
C LYS A 43 -3.96 10.57 -16.22
N VAL A 44 -4.30 9.85 -15.14
CA VAL A 44 -5.66 9.33 -14.90
C VAL A 44 -6.47 10.14 -13.89
N MET A 45 -5.81 10.95 -13.04
CA MET A 45 -6.43 11.76 -11.99
C MET A 45 -6.14 13.26 -12.14
N GLY A 46 -5.36 13.65 -13.16
CA GLY A 46 -4.87 15.04 -13.27
C GLY A 46 -3.88 15.38 -12.17
N ASP A 47 -3.73 16.67 -11.91
CA ASP A 47 -2.78 17.21 -10.92
C ASP A 47 -3.27 17.06 -9.47
N THR A 48 -4.10 16.07 -9.21
CA THR A 48 -4.63 15.78 -7.88
C THR A 48 -3.53 15.16 -7.02
N PRO A 49 -3.22 15.69 -5.84
CA PRO A 49 -2.29 15.06 -4.92
C PRO A 49 -2.90 13.75 -4.40
N ILE A 50 -2.29 12.64 -4.74
CA ILE A 50 -2.70 11.31 -4.32
C ILE A 50 -1.57 10.64 -3.56
N ASN A 51 -1.84 10.21 -2.34
CA ASN A 51 -0.96 9.33 -1.59
C ASN A 51 -1.30 7.87 -1.91
N ILE A 52 -0.47 7.22 -2.72
CA ILE A 52 -0.66 5.82 -3.15
C ILE A 52 -0.56 4.84 -1.97
N ASN A 53 0.15 5.21 -0.91
CA ASN A 53 0.27 4.39 0.29
C ASN A 53 -1.00 4.45 1.17
N SER A 54 -1.92 5.38 0.89
CA SER A 54 -3.25 5.40 1.52
C SER A 54 -4.20 4.46 0.80
N PRO A 55 -4.75 3.41 1.44
CA PRO A 55 -5.71 2.49 0.81
C PRO A 55 -6.95 3.21 0.28
N GLU A 56 -7.40 4.25 0.95
CA GLU A 56 -8.53 5.06 0.51
C GLU A 56 -8.22 5.81 -0.79
N GLN A 57 -7.10 6.54 -0.84
CA GLN A 57 -6.74 7.33 -2.01
C GLN A 57 -6.36 6.42 -3.20
N LEU A 58 -5.70 5.30 -2.95
CA LEU A 58 -5.47 4.28 -3.95
C LEU A 58 -6.79 3.72 -4.52
N SER A 59 -7.81 3.54 -3.66
CA SER A 59 -9.15 3.13 -4.10
C SER A 59 -9.75 4.11 -5.10
N TRP A 60 -9.51 5.41 -4.95
CA TRP A 60 -10.00 6.41 -5.93
C TRP A 60 -9.32 6.27 -7.29
N VAL A 61 -8.03 6.02 -7.31
CA VAL A 61 -7.30 5.81 -8.56
C VAL A 61 -7.77 4.54 -9.27
N VAL A 62 -7.97 3.47 -8.50
CA VAL A 62 -8.36 2.15 -9.06
C VAL A 62 -9.82 2.14 -9.52
N TYR A 63 -10.75 2.53 -8.65
CA TYR A 63 -12.20 2.38 -8.90
C TYR A 63 -12.87 3.65 -9.43
N GLY A 64 -12.18 4.78 -9.35
CA GLY A 64 -12.71 6.09 -9.70
C GLY A 64 -13.57 6.68 -8.59
N ARG A 65 -13.58 8.01 -8.49
CA ARG A 65 -14.40 8.74 -7.53
C ARG A 65 -14.91 10.04 -8.13
N LYS A 66 -16.17 10.34 -7.83
CA LYS A 66 -16.77 11.64 -8.11
C LYS A 66 -16.73 12.49 -6.86
N VAL A 67 -16.17 13.69 -6.96
CA VAL A 67 -16.18 14.67 -5.88
C VAL A 67 -17.51 15.42 -5.94
N LYS A 68 -18.21 15.50 -4.83
CA LYS A 68 -19.54 16.11 -4.73
C LYS A 68 -19.54 17.49 -4.07
N SER A 69 -18.56 17.77 -3.22
CA SER A 69 -18.48 19.02 -2.47
C SER A 69 -17.03 19.42 -2.20
N LYS A 70 -16.81 20.70 -1.87
CA LYS A 70 -15.50 21.22 -1.47
C LYS A 70 -14.98 20.51 -0.23
N MET A 71 -15.83 20.27 0.76
CA MET A 71 -15.46 19.57 1.99
C MET A 71 -15.09 18.12 1.73
N ASP A 72 -15.82 17.42 0.87
CA ASP A 72 -15.47 16.04 0.49
C ASP A 72 -14.11 15.99 -0.20
N TRP A 73 -13.83 16.97 -1.07
CA TRP A 73 -12.53 17.07 -1.73
C TRP A 73 -11.41 17.34 -0.72
N ALA A 74 -11.48 18.43 0.04
CA ALA A 74 -10.44 18.83 0.97
C ALA A 74 -10.15 17.77 2.03
N THR A 75 -11.20 17.13 2.58
CA THR A 75 -11.05 16.11 3.62
C THR A 75 -10.52 14.77 3.11
N LYS A 76 -10.87 14.42 1.87
CA LYS A 76 -10.62 13.09 1.31
C LYS A 76 -9.40 13.00 0.43
N VAL A 77 -9.06 14.07 -0.29
CA VAL A 77 -7.89 14.12 -1.18
C VAL A 77 -6.64 14.52 -0.40
N ASP A 78 -6.73 15.61 0.34
CA ASP A 78 -5.66 16.08 1.21
C ASP A 78 -6.26 16.68 2.49
N PRO A 79 -6.37 15.89 3.57
CA PRO A 79 -6.93 16.37 4.84
C PRO A 79 -6.08 17.45 5.52
N TYR A 80 -4.84 17.65 5.08
CA TYR A 80 -3.94 18.69 5.60
C TYR A 80 -3.92 19.96 4.72
N MET A 81 -4.59 19.94 3.56
CA MET A 81 -4.68 21.09 2.69
C MET A 81 -5.50 22.21 3.35
N ASP A 82 -4.88 23.34 3.60
CA ASP A 82 -5.59 24.48 4.13
C ASP A 82 -6.52 25.13 3.08
N SER A 83 -7.46 25.97 3.56
CA SER A 83 -8.43 26.63 2.67
C SER A 83 -7.78 27.56 1.66
N LYS A 84 -6.66 28.19 2.00
CA LYS A 84 -5.92 29.10 1.10
C LYS A 84 -5.24 28.34 -0.02
N GLU A 85 -4.62 27.21 0.30
CA GLU A 85 -4.02 26.31 -0.68
C GLU A 85 -5.08 25.76 -1.63
N PHE A 86 -6.22 25.32 -1.11
CA PHE A 86 -7.33 24.85 -1.91
C PHE A 86 -7.86 25.95 -2.85
N ASP A 87 -8.06 27.17 -2.35
CA ASP A 87 -8.52 28.29 -3.15
C ASP A 87 -7.49 28.71 -4.21
N ARG A 88 -6.20 28.66 -3.90
CA ARG A 88 -5.11 28.88 -4.86
C ARG A 88 -5.15 27.85 -6.00
N LEU A 89 -5.33 26.58 -5.66
CA LEU A 89 -5.39 25.50 -6.65
C LEU A 89 -6.62 25.60 -7.56
N LEU A 90 -7.77 26.04 -7.04
CA LEU A 90 -8.97 26.29 -7.85
C LEU A 90 -8.80 27.43 -8.86
N ASN A 91 -7.97 28.40 -8.55
CA ASN A 91 -7.78 29.61 -9.36
C ASN A 91 -6.60 29.53 -10.35
N THR A 92 -5.91 28.40 -10.42
CA THR A 92 -4.80 28.22 -11.39
C THR A 92 -5.32 27.84 -12.79
N ASP A 93 -4.56 28.22 -13.83
CA ASP A 93 -4.92 27.95 -15.24
C ASP A 93 -4.55 26.54 -15.72
N THR A 94 -4.09 25.68 -14.83
CA THR A 94 -3.72 24.29 -15.13
C THR A 94 -4.96 23.40 -15.26
N GLU A 95 -4.91 22.39 -16.12
CA GLU A 95 -5.90 21.29 -16.22
C GLU A 95 -5.81 20.38 -15.00
N ARG A 96 -6.42 20.80 -13.89
CA ARG A 96 -6.44 20.03 -12.65
C ARG A 96 -7.80 19.40 -12.43
N LEU A 97 -7.84 18.24 -11.81
CA LEU A 97 -9.09 17.50 -11.55
C LEU A 97 -10.10 18.35 -10.77
N TYR A 98 -9.68 19.06 -9.72
CA TYR A 98 -10.59 19.90 -8.93
C TYR A 98 -11.05 21.15 -9.67
N ARG A 99 -10.34 21.64 -10.69
CA ARG A 99 -10.82 22.72 -11.55
C ARG A 99 -11.89 22.23 -12.52
N THR A 100 -11.74 21.03 -13.04
CA THR A 100 -12.73 20.41 -13.93
C THR A 100 -13.97 19.91 -13.19
N THR A 101 -13.86 19.65 -11.88
CA THR A 101 -14.97 19.18 -11.04
C THR A 101 -15.58 20.24 -10.14
N ALA A 102 -14.91 21.38 -9.93
CA ALA A 102 -15.35 22.45 -9.05
C ALA A 102 -15.40 23.79 -9.79
N GLU A 103 -16.55 24.44 -9.78
CA GLU A 103 -16.74 25.81 -10.28
C GLU A 103 -17.17 26.72 -9.14
N GLN A 104 -16.64 27.92 -9.11
CA GLN A 104 -17.07 28.92 -8.16
C GLN A 104 -18.57 29.23 -8.34
N CYS A 105 -19.33 29.20 -7.27
CA CYS A 105 -20.77 29.53 -7.31
C CYS A 105 -20.98 30.97 -7.78
N ARG A 106 -21.74 31.13 -8.86
CA ARG A 106 -21.99 32.46 -9.47
C ARG A 106 -22.84 33.37 -8.59
N ILE A 107 -23.74 32.79 -7.77
CA ILE A 107 -24.65 33.57 -6.92
C ILE A 107 -23.89 34.20 -5.76
N CYS A 108 -23.11 33.41 -5.01
CA CYS A 108 -22.38 33.89 -3.84
C CYS A 108 -20.92 34.27 -4.13
N ARG A 109 -20.44 34.06 -5.36
CA ARG A 109 -19.07 34.35 -5.79
C ARG A 109 -18.02 33.73 -4.86
N GLY A 110 -18.25 32.47 -4.43
CA GLY A 110 -17.33 31.73 -3.57
C GLY A 110 -17.52 31.95 -2.07
N SER A 111 -18.32 32.94 -1.63
CA SER A 111 -18.49 33.22 -0.19
C SER A 111 -19.31 32.16 0.57
N GLY A 112 -20.07 31.34 -0.12
CA GLY A 112 -21.03 30.39 0.49
C GLY A 112 -22.28 31.04 1.10
N VAL A 113 -22.34 32.36 1.20
CA VAL A 113 -23.44 33.09 1.85
C VAL A 113 -23.99 34.23 0.98
N ILE A 114 -25.24 34.57 1.20
CA ILE A 114 -25.91 35.69 0.57
C ILE A 114 -26.66 36.50 1.61
N HIS A 115 -26.76 37.83 1.39
CA HIS A 115 -27.58 38.73 2.18
C HIS A 115 -28.92 38.97 1.49
N LYS A 116 -30.03 38.66 2.15
CA LYS A 116 -31.35 39.02 1.65
C LYS A 116 -31.57 40.51 1.83
N VAL A 117 -32.29 41.10 0.89
CA VAL A 117 -32.66 42.52 0.91
C VAL A 117 -34.07 42.64 1.49
N LYS A 118 -34.26 43.60 2.42
CA LYS A 118 -35.55 43.95 2.99
C LYS A 118 -36.40 44.72 1.97
N LYS A 119 -37.70 44.82 2.20
CA LYS A 119 -38.59 45.57 1.35
C LYS A 119 -38.24 47.08 1.23
N ASN A 120 -37.51 47.61 2.22
CA ASN A 120 -37.03 49.02 2.22
C ASN A 120 -35.66 49.18 1.56
N GLY A 121 -35.11 48.16 0.90
CA GLY A 121 -33.82 48.21 0.21
C GLY A 121 -32.58 47.91 1.08
N GLU A 122 -32.73 47.81 2.40
CA GLU A 122 -31.62 47.50 3.28
C GLU A 122 -31.31 45.98 3.30
N MET A 123 -30.04 45.63 3.46
CA MET A 123 -29.65 44.22 3.63
C MET A 123 -29.90 43.73 5.05
N PHE A 124 -30.30 42.48 5.19
CA PHE A 124 -30.32 41.84 6.50
C PHE A 124 -28.90 41.69 7.04
N LYS A 125 -28.68 42.03 8.32
CA LYS A 125 -27.38 41.94 8.98
C LYS A 125 -26.84 40.51 9.02
N LYS A 126 -27.73 39.50 9.14
CA LYS A 126 -27.34 38.10 9.22
C LYS A 126 -27.36 37.46 7.83
N PRO A 127 -26.22 36.91 7.34
CA PRO A 127 -26.18 36.23 6.07
C PRO A 127 -26.93 34.91 6.11
N ASN A 128 -27.47 34.48 4.99
CA ASN A 128 -28.05 33.16 4.80
C ASN A 128 -27.11 32.26 3.97
N LYS A 129 -27.18 30.97 4.16
CA LYS A 129 -26.50 30.07 3.24
C LYS A 129 -26.97 30.28 1.82
N CYS A 130 -26.04 30.30 0.88
CA CYS A 130 -26.36 30.37 -0.54
C CYS A 130 -27.19 29.12 -0.93
N PRO A 131 -28.38 29.33 -1.55
CA PRO A 131 -29.25 28.19 -1.89
C PRO A 131 -28.68 27.34 -3.03
N ASP A 132 -27.89 27.96 -3.92
CA ASP A 132 -27.35 27.29 -5.10
C ASP A 132 -26.21 26.29 -4.75
N CYS A 133 -25.28 26.73 -3.91
CA CYS A 133 -24.17 25.88 -3.47
C CYS A 133 -24.33 25.33 -2.04
N SER A 134 -25.49 25.51 -1.43
CA SER A 134 -25.80 25.05 -0.06
C SER A 134 -24.81 25.53 1.01
N GLY A 135 -24.13 26.64 0.74
CA GLY A 135 -23.14 27.25 1.64
C GLY A 135 -21.70 26.88 1.35
N GLU A 136 -21.43 26.03 0.36
CA GLU A 136 -20.09 25.55 0.02
C GLU A 136 -19.23 26.58 -0.73
N GLY A 137 -19.83 27.55 -1.40
CA GLY A 137 -19.15 28.52 -2.26
C GLY A 137 -18.82 28.01 -3.65
N PHE A 138 -18.83 26.70 -3.87
CA PHE A 138 -18.49 26.05 -5.13
C PHE A 138 -19.55 25.04 -5.54
N LEU A 139 -19.69 24.84 -6.86
CA LEU A 139 -20.52 23.81 -7.47
C LEU A 139 -19.60 22.75 -8.09
N PHE A 140 -19.76 21.51 -7.66
CA PHE A 140 -18.98 20.39 -8.18
C PHE A 140 -19.73 19.73 -9.34
N LYS A 141 -19.17 19.86 -10.54
CA LYS A 141 -19.69 19.14 -11.71
C LYS A 141 -19.30 17.67 -11.64
N GLN A 142 -20.23 16.81 -12.00
CA GLN A 142 -19.95 15.39 -12.20
C GLN A 142 -19.24 15.20 -13.56
N THR A 143 -17.96 15.52 -13.64
CA THR A 143 -17.16 15.20 -14.81
C THR A 143 -16.49 13.85 -14.60
N ASP A 144 -16.51 12.99 -15.63
CA ASP A 144 -15.90 11.67 -15.59
C ASP A 144 -14.51 11.68 -16.22
N VAL A 145 -13.97 12.85 -16.56
CA VAL A 145 -12.84 12.98 -17.46
C VAL A 145 -11.55 12.42 -16.83
N LEU A 146 -11.28 12.70 -15.58
CA LEU A 146 -10.07 12.27 -14.90
C LEU A 146 -10.40 11.61 -13.55
N ALA A 147 -11.05 10.45 -13.59
CA ALA A 147 -11.57 9.78 -12.39
C ALA A 147 -10.92 8.42 -12.11
N GLY A 148 -9.67 8.25 -12.50
CA GLY A 148 -8.93 7.01 -12.34
C GLY A 148 -9.27 5.94 -13.38
N PHE A 149 -8.88 4.69 -13.10
CA PHE A 149 -9.06 3.57 -14.04
C PHE A 149 -10.49 3.04 -14.13
N LYS A 150 -11.36 3.41 -13.20
CA LYS A 150 -12.80 3.04 -13.18
C LYS A 150 -13.06 1.53 -13.19
N PHE A 151 -12.23 0.76 -12.50
CA PHE A 151 -12.51 -0.67 -12.31
C PHE A 151 -13.83 -0.87 -11.60
N LYS A 152 -14.54 -1.92 -11.97
CA LYS A 152 -15.73 -2.38 -11.23
C LYS A 152 -15.30 -3.48 -10.26
N PRO A 153 -15.64 -3.38 -8.96
CA PRO A 153 -15.33 -4.44 -8.01
C PRO A 153 -16.09 -5.72 -8.41
N PRO A 154 -15.42 -6.89 -8.42
CA PRO A 154 -16.06 -8.16 -8.82
C PRO A 154 -17.20 -8.60 -7.90
N SER A 155 -17.21 -8.12 -6.65
CA SER A 155 -18.22 -8.49 -5.66
C SER A 155 -18.57 -7.31 -4.75
N PRO A 156 -19.84 -7.18 -4.32
CA PRO A 156 -20.25 -6.21 -3.30
C PRO A 156 -19.48 -6.34 -1.97
N LYS A 157 -18.94 -7.53 -1.67
CA LYS A 157 -18.12 -7.79 -0.47
C LYS A 157 -16.81 -6.97 -0.44
N TRP A 158 -16.41 -6.38 -1.55
CA TRP A 158 -15.23 -5.52 -1.63
C TRP A 158 -15.49 -4.10 -1.11
N ALA A 159 -16.74 -3.75 -0.84
CA ALA A 159 -17.07 -2.46 -0.24
C ALA A 159 -16.43 -2.34 1.16
N SER A 160 -15.87 -1.17 1.44
CA SER A 160 -15.29 -0.78 2.72
C SER A 160 -15.89 0.57 3.16
N ALA A 161 -15.61 0.99 4.38
CA ALA A 161 -16.10 2.27 4.90
C ALA A 161 -15.63 3.49 4.04
N THR A 162 -14.49 3.36 3.39
CA THR A 162 -13.82 4.44 2.64
C THR A 162 -13.81 4.23 1.12
N GLY A 163 -14.55 3.25 0.62
CA GLY A 163 -14.59 2.91 -0.81
C GLY A 163 -14.58 1.42 -1.05
N PHE A 164 -13.67 0.96 -1.89
CA PHE A 164 -13.46 -0.46 -2.15
C PHE A 164 -12.07 -0.89 -1.72
N THR A 165 -11.94 -2.14 -1.27
CA THR A 165 -10.68 -2.69 -0.77
C THR A 165 -9.61 -2.75 -1.86
N THR A 166 -8.39 -2.38 -1.49
CA THR A 166 -7.17 -2.43 -2.31
C THR A 166 -6.14 -3.38 -1.71
N SER A 167 -6.60 -4.49 -1.11
CA SER A 167 -5.70 -5.52 -0.58
C SER A 167 -4.85 -6.15 -1.69
N LYS A 168 -3.71 -6.73 -1.32
CA LYS A 168 -2.77 -7.38 -2.26
C LYS A 168 -3.48 -8.36 -3.19
N LEU A 169 -4.35 -9.22 -2.64
CA LEU A 169 -5.11 -10.21 -3.42
C LEU A 169 -6.09 -9.54 -4.39
N ASN A 170 -6.77 -8.48 -3.93
CA ASN A 170 -7.73 -7.78 -4.75
C ASN A 170 -7.06 -7.06 -5.92
N LEU A 171 -5.91 -6.42 -5.69
CA LEU A 171 -5.12 -5.80 -6.76
C LEU A 171 -4.62 -6.84 -7.77
N GLU A 172 -4.25 -8.04 -7.32
CA GLU A 172 -3.83 -9.15 -8.18
C GLU A 172 -4.96 -9.65 -9.09
N ILE A 173 -6.17 -9.81 -8.54
CA ILE A 173 -7.36 -10.16 -9.32
C ILE A 173 -7.67 -9.10 -10.37
N LEU A 174 -7.59 -7.81 -10.00
CA LEU A 174 -7.81 -6.70 -10.94
C LEU A 174 -6.71 -6.63 -12.01
N GLU A 175 -5.46 -6.89 -11.66
CA GLU A 175 -4.36 -6.95 -12.61
C GLU A 175 -4.60 -8.06 -13.66
N GLY A 176 -4.99 -9.26 -13.23
CA GLY A 176 -5.36 -10.36 -14.12
C GLY A 176 -6.53 -9.98 -15.06
N ALA A 177 -7.57 -9.34 -14.51
CA ALA A 177 -8.69 -8.84 -15.28
C ALA A 177 -8.31 -7.71 -16.25
N ALA A 178 -7.37 -6.85 -15.89
CA ALA A 178 -6.84 -5.79 -16.76
C ALA A 178 -6.05 -6.39 -17.93
N ARG A 179 -5.18 -7.35 -17.66
CA ARG A 179 -4.41 -8.07 -18.70
C ARG A 179 -5.32 -8.77 -19.71
N SER A 180 -6.36 -9.45 -19.24
CA SER A 180 -7.32 -10.14 -20.12
C SER A 180 -8.14 -9.18 -21.00
N LYS A 181 -8.26 -7.91 -20.61
CA LYS A 181 -8.98 -6.86 -21.36
C LYS A 181 -8.06 -5.91 -22.12
N TRP A 182 -6.77 -6.24 -22.22
CA TRP A 182 -5.76 -5.42 -22.90
C TRP A 182 -5.61 -4.00 -22.33
N MET A 183 -5.95 -3.81 -21.08
CA MET A 183 -5.76 -2.56 -20.35
C MET A 183 -4.32 -2.48 -19.79
N THR A 184 -3.34 -2.33 -20.69
CA THR A 184 -1.90 -2.44 -20.35
C THR A 184 -1.47 -1.46 -19.28
N ASP A 185 -1.82 -0.18 -19.42
CA ASP A 185 -1.44 0.87 -18.44
C ASP A 185 -2.01 0.59 -17.05
N ALA A 186 -3.25 0.10 -16.98
CA ALA A 186 -3.88 -0.25 -15.71
C ALA A 186 -3.24 -1.49 -15.07
N ALA A 187 -2.92 -2.51 -15.87
CA ALA A 187 -2.25 -3.72 -15.40
C ALA A 187 -0.83 -3.38 -14.88
N GLU A 188 -0.10 -2.56 -15.60
CA GLU A 188 1.24 -2.10 -15.20
C GLU A 188 1.18 -1.27 -13.91
N PHE A 189 0.22 -0.36 -13.79
CA PHE A 189 -0.01 0.43 -12.57
C PHE A 189 -0.25 -0.48 -11.36
N LEU A 190 -1.18 -1.43 -11.47
CA LEU A 190 -1.50 -2.36 -10.38
C LEU A 190 -0.30 -3.23 -9.97
N ASN A 191 0.48 -3.69 -10.95
CA ASN A 191 1.71 -4.44 -10.70
C ASN A 191 2.74 -3.59 -9.94
N LYS A 192 2.99 -2.34 -10.39
CA LYS A 192 3.92 -1.41 -9.73
C LYS A 192 3.47 -1.06 -8.31
N VAL A 193 2.17 -0.86 -8.06
CA VAL A 193 1.64 -0.62 -6.70
C VAL A 193 1.94 -1.81 -5.79
N ARG A 194 1.70 -3.03 -6.26
CA ARG A 194 2.02 -4.25 -5.50
C ARG A 194 3.52 -4.38 -5.24
N ARG A 195 4.34 -4.08 -6.24
CA ARG A 195 5.81 -4.09 -6.09
C ARG A 195 6.29 -3.05 -5.10
N LEU A 196 5.78 -1.80 -5.18
CA LEU A 196 6.10 -0.72 -4.23
C LEU A 196 5.77 -1.12 -2.80
N SER A 197 4.59 -1.68 -2.56
CA SER A 197 4.18 -2.17 -1.23
C SER A 197 5.11 -3.28 -0.72
N ALA A 198 5.55 -4.18 -1.59
CA ALA A 198 6.48 -5.24 -1.23
C ALA A 198 7.88 -4.69 -0.91
N VAL A 199 8.39 -3.75 -1.71
CA VAL A 199 9.68 -3.07 -1.48
C VAL A 199 9.66 -2.28 -0.17
N HIS A 200 8.59 -1.53 0.08
CA HIS A 200 8.42 -0.79 1.34
C HIS A 200 8.43 -1.72 2.57
N THR A 201 7.68 -2.82 2.51
CA THR A 201 7.68 -3.84 3.58
C THR A 201 9.06 -4.46 3.75
N TYR A 202 9.76 -4.73 2.65
CA TYR A 202 11.09 -5.29 2.67
C TYR A 202 12.11 -4.36 3.35
N LEU A 203 12.14 -3.10 2.96
CA LEU A 203 13.03 -2.10 3.55
C LEU A 203 12.73 -1.89 5.03
N SER A 204 11.48 -1.65 5.41
CA SER A 204 11.09 -1.35 6.78
C SER A 204 11.17 -2.55 7.73
N SER A 205 10.72 -3.73 7.30
CA SER A 205 10.64 -4.88 8.19
C SER A 205 11.92 -5.70 8.24
N PHE A 206 12.61 -5.84 7.11
CA PHE A 206 13.79 -6.72 7.05
C PHE A 206 15.09 -5.92 7.07
N VAL A 207 15.30 -4.97 6.18
CA VAL A 207 16.56 -4.22 6.12
C VAL A 207 16.78 -3.40 7.38
N GLU A 208 15.80 -2.56 7.72
CA GLU A 208 15.85 -1.72 8.93
C GLU A 208 15.80 -2.59 10.20
N GLY A 209 14.96 -3.63 10.22
CA GLY A 209 14.86 -4.57 11.33
C GLY A 209 16.19 -5.29 11.61
N ILE A 210 16.90 -5.76 10.56
CA ILE A 210 18.22 -6.38 10.72
C ILE A 210 19.23 -5.35 11.22
N GLN A 211 19.29 -4.17 10.60
CA GLN A 211 20.25 -3.12 10.98
C GLN A 211 20.08 -2.71 12.43
N THR A 212 18.86 -2.42 12.85
CA THR A 212 18.56 -1.91 14.22
C THR A 212 18.85 -2.97 15.28
N ASN A 213 18.64 -4.25 14.97
CA ASN A 213 18.82 -5.34 15.94
C ASN A 213 20.18 -6.04 15.87
N THR A 214 21.01 -5.72 14.86
CA THR A 214 22.40 -6.19 14.82
C THR A 214 23.20 -5.44 15.87
N LYS A 215 23.88 -6.17 16.75
CA LYS A 215 24.67 -5.59 17.84
C LYS A 215 26.04 -5.14 17.34
N GLN A 216 26.77 -4.41 18.20
CA GLN A 216 28.10 -3.89 17.91
C GLN A 216 29.13 -4.99 17.56
N ASP A 217 28.89 -6.22 18.01
CA ASP A 217 29.71 -7.40 17.67
C ASP A 217 29.48 -7.94 16.25
N GLY A 218 28.53 -7.35 15.50
CA GLY A 218 28.15 -7.78 14.15
C GLY A 218 27.21 -8.99 14.12
N PHE A 219 26.58 -9.33 15.24
CA PHE A 219 25.65 -10.46 15.32
C PHE A 219 24.21 -10.02 15.56
N LEU A 220 23.30 -10.65 14.84
CA LEU A 220 21.86 -10.56 15.04
C LEU A 220 21.39 -11.70 15.94
N HIS A 221 20.83 -11.35 17.09
CA HIS A 221 20.31 -12.30 18.07
C HIS A 221 18.79 -12.41 17.98
N VAL A 222 18.31 -13.39 17.24
CA VAL A 222 16.88 -13.60 16.97
C VAL A 222 16.16 -14.17 18.19
N ARG A 223 15.06 -13.56 18.60
CA ARG A 223 14.20 -14.08 19.66
C ARG A 223 13.15 -15.04 19.11
N LEU A 224 13.23 -16.28 19.54
CA LEU A 224 12.25 -17.31 19.21
C LEU A 224 11.34 -17.59 20.43
N LEU A 225 10.05 -17.39 20.27
CA LEU A 225 9.02 -17.44 21.31
C LEU A 225 8.15 -18.70 21.14
N GLN A 226 8.08 -19.54 22.17
CA GLN A 226 7.34 -20.81 22.14
C GLN A 226 5.85 -20.67 22.47
N HIS A 227 5.46 -19.57 23.13
CA HIS A 227 4.13 -19.43 23.75
C HIS A 227 3.14 -18.58 22.92
N ARG A 228 3.53 -18.09 21.74
CA ARG A 228 2.72 -17.14 20.97
C ARG A 228 1.78 -17.75 19.94
N THR A 229 2.01 -18.99 19.58
CA THR A 229 1.20 -19.65 18.54
C THR A 229 0.32 -20.75 19.15
N ALA A 230 -0.96 -20.81 18.76
CA ALA A 230 -1.87 -21.87 19.19
C ALA A 230 -1.49 -23.26 18.63
N THR A 231 -0.73 -23.29 17.53
CA THR A 231 -0.31 -24.52 16.83
C THR A 231 0.98 -25.12 17.36
N GLY A 232 1.61 -24.51 18.39
CA GLY A 232 2.92 -24.97 18.91
C GLY A 232 4.13 -24.61 18.03
N ARG A 233 3.94 -23.88 16.93
CA ARG A 233 5.06 -23.34 16.13
C ARG A 233 5.79 -22.26 16.92
N LEU A 234 7.09 -22.07 16.63
CA LEU A 234 7.83 -20.94 17.14
C LEU A 234 7.37 -19.64 16.47
N SER A 235 7.39 -18.54 17.18
CA SER A 235 7.20 -17.20 16.64
C SER A 235 8.49 -16.41 16.77
N GLY A 236 8.92 -15.75 15.70
CA GLY A 236 10.09 -14.85 15.71
C GLY A 236 9.73 -13.44 16.12
N ALA A 237 10.66 -12.76 16.80
CA ALA A 237 10.57 -11.34 17.13
C ALA A 237 11.95 -10.67 17.08
N ASP A 238 11.95 -9.38 16.80
CA ASP A 238 13.07 -8.45 16.94
C ASP A 238 14.35 -8.84 16.15
N PRO A 239 14.30 -8.98 14.84
CA PRO A 239 13.19 -8.99 13.90
C PRO A 239 12.58 -10.40 13.72
N ASN A 240 11.40 -10.48 13.09
CA ASN A 240 10.80 -11.78 12.78
C ASN A 240 11.48 -12.43 11.56
N MET A 241 12.51 -13.21 11.81
CA MET A 241 13.29 -13.89 10.78
C MET A 241 12.57 -15.06 10.10
N GLN A 242 11.47 -15.55 10.68
CA GLN A 242 10.72 -16.68 10.11
C GLN A 242 9.90 -16.27 8.87
N ASN A 243 9.61 -14.98 8.72
CA ASN A 243 8.85 -14.44 7.58
C ASN A 243 9.74 -13.85 6.49
N MET A 244 11.03 -14.19 6.48
CA MET A 244 11.93 -13.70 5.44
C MET A 244 11.47 -14.12 4.05
N PRO A 245 11.48 -13.18 3.08
CA PRO A 245 11.09 -13.51 1.72
C PRO A 245 12.01 -14.62 1.15
N ARG A 246 11.44 -15.44 0.27
CA ARG A 246 12.23 -16.43 -0.47
C ARG A 246 13.24 -15.71 -1.36
N GLY A 247 14.47 -16.25 -1.42
CA GLY A 247 15.56 -15.69 -2.21
C GLY A 247 15.19 -15.60 -3.70
N GLY A 248 15.64 -14.59 -4.39
CA GLY A 248 15.33 -14.33 -5.79
C GLY A 248 14.69 -12.96 -5.99
N THR A 249 13.57 -12.69 -5.34
CA THR A 249 12.91 -11.37 -5.43
C THR A 249 13.50 -10.36 -4.44
N PHE A 250 13.91 -10.84 -3.27
CA PHE A 250 14.47 -10.02 -2.18
C PHE A 250 15.68 -10.74 -1.55
N PRO A 251 16.91 -10.36 -1.88
CA PRO A 251 18.12 -11.12 -1.53
C PRO A 251 18.63 -10.87 -0.10
N VAL A 252 17.74 -10.56 0.87
CA VAL A 252 18.14 -10.24 2.24
C VAL A 252 18.91 -11.40 2.93
N LYS A 253 18.66 -12.63 2.53
CA LYS A 253 19.40 -13.78 3.09
C LYS A 253 20.89 -13.75 2.81
N LYS A 254 21.34 -13.02 1.75
CA LYS A 254 22.76 -12.85 1.42
C LYS A 254 23.56 -12.11 2.48
N VAL A 255 22.89 -11.34 3.36
CA VAL A 255 23.57 -10.60 4.44
C VAL A 255 24.05 -11.50 5.57
N PHE A 256 23.55 -12.75 5.65
CA PHE A 256 23.96 -13.70 6.67
C PHE A 256 25.17 -14.50 6.17
N VAL A 257 26.27 -14.33 6.88
CA VAL A 257 27.54 -14.93 6.53
C VAL A 257 28.00 -15.89 7.62
N SER A 258 28.89 -16.80 7.25
CA SER A 258 29.52 -17.68 8.25
C SER A 258 30.38 -16.87 9.21
N ARG A 259 30.35 -17.27 10.50
CA ARG A 259 31.28 -16.72 11.49
C ARG A 259 32.72 -17.27 11.37
N PHE A 260 32.88 -18.33 10.59
CA PHE A 260 34.16 -18.96 10.35
C PHE A 260 34.72 -18.52 9.01
N ASP A 261 36.03 -18.25 8.94
CA ASP A 261 36.68 -17.87 7.70
C ASP A 261 36.56 -19.00 6.66
N GLY A 262 36.18 -18.64 5.44
CA GLY A 262 35.91 -19.62 4.36
C GLY A 262 34.69 -20.50 4.58
N GLY A 263 33.97 -20.33 5.69
CA GLY A 263 32.77 -21.09 5.99
C GLY A 263 31.57 -20.68 5.15
N LYS A 264 30.54 -21.53 5.11
CA LYS A 264 29.27 -21.30 4.41
C LYS A 264 28.10 -21.38 5.37
N VAL A 265 27.03 -20.66 5.04
CA VAL A 265 25.71 -20.82 5.68
C VAL A 265 24.91 -21.78 4.82
N MET A 266 24.34 -22.80 5.43
CA MET A 266 23.47 -23.77 4.76
C MET A 266 22.02 -23.52 5.20
N GLU A 267 21.10 -23.50 4.25
CA GLU A 267 19.67 -23.50 4.49
C GLU A 267 19.10 -24.87 4.05
N ALA A 268 18.37 -25.52 4.94
CA ALA A 268 17.67 -26.74 4.64
C ALA A 268 16.27 -26.71 5.23
N ASP A 269 15.29 -27.13 4.45
CA ASP A 269 13.89 -27.21 4.84
C ASP A 269 13.28 -28.52 4.36
N PHE A 270 12.31 -29.03 5.10
CA PHE A 270 11.58 -30.22 4.68
C PHE A 270 10.53 -29.86 3.62
N ALA A 271 10.56 -30.56 2.50
CA ALA A 271 9.53 -30.39 1.47
C ALA A 271 8.20 -30.94 1.99
N GLN A 272 7.17 -30.07 2.05
CA GLN A 272 5.78 -30.43 2.34
C GLN A 272 5.59 -31.32 3.61
N LEU A 273 6.34 -31.04 4.69
CA LEU A 273 6.34 -31.87 5.89
C LEU A 273 4.94 -32.14 6.45
N GLU A 274 4.10 -31.13 6.47
CA GLU A 274 2.73 -31.21 7.02
C GLU A 274 1.84 -32.13 6.19
N PHE A 275 1.91 -32.05 4.87
CA PHE A 275 1.15 -32.91 3.97
C PHE A 275 1.67 -34.34 4.04
N ARG A 276 2.98 -34.55 4.09
CA ARG A 276 3.60 -35.89 4.28
C ARG A 276 3.16 -36.53 5.59
N ALA A 277 3.15 -35.77 6.67
CA ALA A 277 2.66 -36.23 7.96
C ALA A 277 1.17 -36.60 7.92
N ALA A 278 0.35 -35.78 7.26
CA ALA A 278 -1.08 -36.04 7.10
C ALA A 278 -1.34 -37.31 6.25
N ALA A 279 -0.66 -37.45 5.12
CA ALA A 279 -0.75 -38.63 4.26
C ALA A 279 -0.38 -39.91 5.01
N TYR A 280 0.72 -39.87 5.79
CA TYR A 280 1.15 -40.99 6.60
C TYR A 280 0.16 -41.33 7.71
N LEU A 281 -0.37 -40.32 8.43
CA LEU A 281 -1.32 -40.53 9.53
C LEU A 281 -2.69 -40.99 9.05
N SER A 282 -3.15 -40.51 7.90
CA SER A 282 -4.43 -40.93 7.31
C SER A 282 -4.36 -42.28 6.64
N GLN A 283 -3.15 -42.83 6.35
CA GLN A 283 -2.92 -44.01 5.55
C GLN A 283 -3.55 -43.95 4.15
N ASP A 284 -3.69 -42.70 3.59
CA ASP A 284 -4.19 -42.51 2.26
C ASP A 284 -3.13 -42.91 1.23
N GLY A 285 -3.39 -44.03 0.53
CA GLY A 285 -2.44 -44.60 -0.44
C GLY A 285 -2.16 -43.66 -1.61
N VAL A 286 -3.16 -42.88 -2.06
CA VAL A 286 -2.99 -41.90 -3.15
C VAL A 286 -2.08 -40.76 -2.70
N ALA A 287 -2.36 -40.17 -1.53
CA ALA A 287 -1.55 -39.08 -0.99
C ALA A 287 -0.10 -39.54 -0.68
N ILE A 288 0.07 -40.74 -0.19
CA ILE A 288 1.42 -41.36 0.08
C ILE A 288 2.17 -41.49 -1.25
N ASP A 289 1.51 -41.98 -2.29
CA ASP A 289 2.14 -42.18 -3.61
C ASP A 289 2.55 -40.85 -4.24
N GLU A 290 1.66 -39.87 -4.23
CA GLU A 290 1.93 -38.51 -4.75
C GLU A 290 3.14 -37.86 -4.08
N VAL A 291 3.21 -37.82 -2.74
CA VAL A 291 4.35 -37.22 -2.05
C VAL A 291 5.63 -38.02 -2.20
N SER A 292 5.54 -39.34 -2.40
CA SER A 292 6.71 -40.19 -2.62
C SER A 292 7.30 -39.95 -4.01
N ASN A 293 6.47 -39.68 -5.00
CA ASN A 293 6.86 -39.37 -6.37
C ASN A 293 7.23 -37.89 -6.59
N GLY A 294 7.25 -37.06 -5.53
CA GLY A 294 7.68 -35.65 -5.59
C GLY A 294 6.67 -34.71 -6.17
N PHE A 295 5.40 -35.09 -6.17
CA PHE A 295 4.33 -34.19 -6.58
C PHE A 295 4.25 -32.96 -5.64
N ASP A 296 4.16 -31.77 -6.20
CA ASP A 296 4.05 -30.52 -5.44
C ASP A 296 2.55 -30.17 -5.31
N VAL A 297 2.02 -30.29 -4.09
CA VAL A 297 0.60 -30.11 -3.76
C VAL A 297 0.32 -28.67 -3.39
#